data_0128fb870d41d9c9050fcc361e30eace
#
_entry.id   0128fb870d41d9c9050fcc361e30eace
#
_cell.length_a   1.000
_cell.length_b   1.000
_cell.length_c   1.000
_cell.angle_alpha   90.00
_cell.angle_beta   90.00
_cell.angle_gamma   90.00
#
_symmetry.space_group_name_H-M   'P 1'
#
loop_
_entity.id
_entity.type
_entity.pdbx_description
1 polymer ?
#
loop_
_entity_poly.entity_id
_entity_poly.type
_entity_poly.pdbx_seq_one_letter_code
_entity_poly.pdbx_strand_id
1 'polypeptide(L)'
;PTLKDLYNNNLYKLSANGEKYIIPLWHHELVYDNLGHDLYVNCLPDLPDHITIDENNNIHIDVKYNIHDIWEHEYIQVQCDTMCYPIQVNTLKLTHMQTVIFAKQGLSKINAKNIYDVSNKSDVYVTLHLTLQ
;
A
#
# COMPACT_ATOMS: atom_id res chain seq x y z
N PRO A 1 -8.39 -8.37 0.92
CA PRO A 1 -8.74 -6.97 1.21
C PRO A 1 -8.43 -6.04 0.06
N THR A 2 -9.15 -4.93 -0.03
CA THR A 2 -8.87 -3.85 -0.98
C THR A 2 -7.86 -2.86 -0.38
N LEU A 3 -7.30 -1.98 -1.22
CA LEU A 3 -6.45 -0.89 -0.71
C LEU A 3 -7.19 -0.02 0.30
N LYS A 4 -8.48 0.23 0.08
CA LYS A 4 -9.30 0.98 1.02
C LYS A 4 -9.35 0.32 2.39
N ASP A 5 -9.52 -1.01 2.42
CA ASP A 5 -9.48 -1.77 3.68
C ASP A 5 -8.15 -1.58 4.41
N LEU A 6 -7.05 -1.60 3.67
CA LEU A 6 -5.70 -1.48 4.23
C LEU A 6 -5.43 -0.06 4.75
N TYR A 7 -5.78 0.97 3.98
CA TYR A 7 -5.63 2.36 4.42
C TYR A 7 -6.46 2.68 5.65
N ASN A 8 -7.66 2.10 5.74
CA ASN A 8 -8.58 2.35 6.85
C ASN A 8 -8.32 1.46 8.06
N ASN A 9 -7.29 0.61 8.02
CA ASN A 9 -6.98 -0.34 9.10
C ASN A 9 -8.18 -1.22 9.44
N ASN A 10 -8.88 -1.69 8.42
CA ASN A 10 -10.08 -2.49 8.60
C ASN A 10 -9.75 -3.86 9.20
N LEU A 11 -10.69 -4.35 9.99
CA LEU A 11 -10.62 -5.64 10.64
C LEU A 11 -11.66 -6.57 10.01
N TYR A 12 -11.33 -7.85 9.96
CA TYR A 12 -12.24 -8.88 9.47
C TYR A 12 -12.58 -9.85 10.60
N LYS A 13 -13.85 -10.14 10.76
CA LYS A 13 -14.32 -11.14 11.73
C LYS A 13 -14.35 -12.51 11.06
N LEU A 14 -13.52 -13.41 11.55
CA LEU A 14 -13.44 -14.78 11.07
C LEU A 14 -13.98 -15.73 12.10
N SER A 15 -14.81 -16.68 11.68
CA SER A 15 -15.29 -17.75 12.52
C SER A 15 -14.71 -19.08 12.02
N ALA A 16 -14.09 -19.84 12.92
CA ALA A 16 -13.53 -21.14 12.60
C ALA A 16 -13.76 -22.08 13.79
N ASN A 17 -14.43 -23.22 13.55
CA ASN A 17 -14.71 -24.24 14.57
C ASN A 17 -15.41 -23.66 15.83
N GLY A 18 -16.32 -22.71 15.64
CA GLY A 18 -17.05 -22.08 16.73
C GLY A 18 -16.30 -20.95 17.44
N GLU A 19 -15.00 -20.76 17.14
CA GLU A 19 -14.20 -19.67 17.67
C GLU A 19 -14.22 -18.47 16.73
N LYS A 20 -14.15 -17.26 17.33
CA LYS A 20 -14.18 -16.00 16.59
C LYS A 20 -12.82 -15.30 16.70
N TYR A 21 -12.36 -14.79 15.55
CA TYR A 21 -11.08 -14.09 15.46
C TYR A 21 -11.29 -12.74 14.79
N ILE A 22 -10.55 -11.73 15.27
CA ILE A 22 -10.52 -10.40 14.66
C ILE A 22 -9.20 -10.29 13.89
N ILE A 23 -9.30 -10.18 12.58
CA ILE A 23 -8.14 -10.21 11.69
C ILE A 23 -7.76 -8.80 11.26
N PRO A 24 -6.54 -8.32 11.60
CA PRO A 24 -6.03 -7.05 11.08
C PRO A 24 -5.58 -7.24 9.62
N LEU A 25 -6.36 -6.69 8.69
CA LEU A 25 -6.20 -6.99 7.26
C LEU A 25 -4.89 -6.48 6.65
N TRP A 26 -4.19 -5.55 7.29
CA TRP A 26 -2.90 -5.04 6.80
C TRP A 26 -1.73 -5.97 7.08
N HIS A 27 -1.91 -7.01 7.86
CA HIS A 27 -0.93 -8.09 8.01
C HIS A 27 -0.98 -9.01 6.79
N HIS A 28 0.14 -9.66 6.48
CA HIS A 28 0.19 -10.61 5.36
C HIS A 28 -0.16 -12.01 5.81
N GLU A 29 0.39 -12.43 6.94
CA GLU A 29 0.19 -13.77 7.48
C GLU A 29 0.07 -13.68 9.00
N LEU A 30 -0.91 -14.39 9.54
CA LEU A 30 -1.17 -14.46 10.97
C LEU A 30 -1.39 -15.94 11.36
N VAL A 31 -1.00 -16.25 12.60
CA VAL A 31 -1.20 -17.60 13.16
C VAL A 31 -1.98 -17.44 14.47
N TYR A 32 -3.08 -18.13 14.56
CA TYR A 32 -3.91 -18.16 15.77
C TYR A 32 -4.01 -19.58 16.32
N ASP A 33 -4.20 -19.71 17.63
CA ASP A 33 -4.54 -20.98 18.24
C ASP A 33 -6.04 -21.27 18.02
N ASN A 34 -6.33 -22.47 17.51
CA ASN A 34 -7.70 -22.94 17.31
C ASN A 34 -7.83 -24.34 17.89
N LEU A 35 -8.35 -24.44 19.10
CA LEU A 35 -8.57 -25.70 19.81
C LEU A 35 -7.30 -26.58 19.87
N GLY A 36 -6.15 -25.95 20.15
CA GLY A 36 -4.85 -26.62 20.24
C GLY A 36 -4.15 -26.83 18.91
N HIS A 37 -4.72 -26.36 17.81
CA HIS A 37 -4.12 -26.42 16.47
C HIS A 37 -3.83 -25.01 15.98
N ASP A 38 -2.81 -24.86 15.13
CA ASP A 38 -2.48 -23.59 14.50
C ASP A 38 -3.48 -23.29 13.38
N LEU A 39 -4.07 -22.10 13.42
CA LEU A 39 -4.89 -21.55 12.35
C LEU A 39 -4.08 -20.48 11.61
N TYR A 40 -3.76 -20.77 10.34
CA TYR A 40 -3.01 -19.84 9.48
C TYR A 40 -3.98 -18.97 8.70
N VAL A 41 -3.78 -17.66 8.79
CA VAL A 41 -4.59 -16.68 8.05
C VAL A 41 -3.70 -15.89 7.13
N ASN A 42 -3.98 -15.93 5.84
CA ASN A 42 -3.28 -15.17 4.82
C ASN A 42 -4.19 -14.05 4.33
N CYS A 43 -3.74 -12.80 4.43
CA CYS A 43 -4.44 -11.65 3.92
C CYS A 43 -3.87 -11.28 2.56
N LEU A 44 -4.56 -11.71 1.49
CA LEU A 44 -4.13 -11.47 0.12
C LEU A 44 -4.81 -10.22 -0.42
N PRO A 45 -4.06 -9.13 -0.65
CA PRO A 45 -4.68 -7.90 -1.14
C PRO A 45 -5.09 -8.00 -2.60
N ASP A 46 -6.23 -7.39 -2.91
CA ASP A 46 -6.71 -7.22 -4.28
C ASP A 46 -6.19 -5.87 -4.77
N LEU A 47 -5.22 -5.91 -5.67
CA LEU A 47 -4.49 -4.73 -6.14
C LEU A 47 -4.57 -4.59 -7.66
N PRO A 48 -4.65 -3.33 -8.17
CA PRO A 48 -4.47 -3.11 -9.61
C PRO A 48 -3.04 -3.48 -10.04
N ASP A 49 -2.86 -3.77 -11.33
CA ASP A 49 -1.58 -4.27 -11.87
C ASP A 49 -0.39 -3.35 -11.61
N HIS A 50 -0.62 -2.04 -11.52
CA HIS A 50 0.45 -1.05 -11.35
C HIS A 50 0.82 -0.79 -9.89
N ILE A 51 0.20 -1.48 -8.94
CA ILE A 51 0.45 -1.31 -7.51
C ILE A 51 0.86 -2.64 -6.89
N THR A 52 1.94 -2.60 -6.10
CA THR A 52 2.40 -3.75 -5.32
C THR A 52 2.65 -3.31 -3.88
N ILE A 53 2.62 -4.26 -2.97
CA ILE A 53 2.93 -4.05 -1.55
C ILE A 53 4.07 -5.00 -1.21
N ASP A 54 5.13 -4.46 -0.60
CA ASP A 54 6.27 -5.28 -0.20
C ASP A 54 6.09 -5.91 1.19
N GLU A 55 7.06 -6.68 1.63
CA GLU A 55 7.01 -7.39 2.91
C GLU A 55 6.97 -6.45 4.12
N ASN A 56 7.39 -5.21 3.97
CA ASN A 56 7.37 -4.17 5.01
C ASN A 56 6.14 -3.25 4.92
N ASN A 57 5.16 -3.64 4.13
CA ASN A 57 3.93 -2.88 3.86
C ASN A 57 4.15 -1.53 3.17
N ASN A 58 5.30 -1.33 2.53
CA ASN A 58 5.49 -0.18 1.65
C ASN A 58 4.70 -0.39 0.36
N ILE A 59 4.10 0.68 -0.13
CA ILE A 59 3.34 0.67 -1.37
C ILE A 59 4.26 1.10 -2.50
N HIS A 60 4.26 0.35 -3.61
CA HIS A 60 4.99 0.66 -4.83
C HIS A 60 4.01 0.91 -5.95
N ILE A 61 4.04 2.09 -6.54
CA ILE A 61 3.13 2.51 -7.60
C ILE A 61 3.95 2.84 -8.84
N ASP A 62 3.62 2.19 -9.97
CA ASP A 62 4.22 2.50 -11.27
C ASP A 62 3.26 3.35 -12.08
N VAL A 63 3.72 4.51 -12.57
CA VAL A 63 2.92 5.39 -13.42
C VAL A 63 3.71 5.77 -14.66
N LYS A 64 3.00 5.97 -15.76
CA LYS A 64 3.57 6.34 -17.06
C LYS A 64 3.00 7.66 -17.51
N TYR A 65 3.89 8.58 -17.88
CA TYR A 65 3.50 9.87 -18.41
C TYR A 65 4.32 10.22 -19.64
N ASN A 66 3.70 10.92 -20.57
CA ASN A 66 4.42 11.62 -21.63
C ASN A 66 4.75 13.02 -21.10
N ILE A 67 6.01 13.45 -21.24
CA ILE A 67 6.45 14.75 -20.70
C ILE A 67 5.64 15.91 -21.27
N HIS A 68 5.20 15.81 -22.53
CA HIS A 68 4.38 16.84 -23.16
C HIS A 68 3.01 17.00 -22.49
N ASP A 69 2.46 15.91 -21.93
CA ASP A 69 1.16 15.94 -21.28
C ASP A 69 1.19 16.58 -19.90
N ILE A 70 2.35 16.55 -19.23
CA ILE A 70 2.48 17.06 -17.86
C ILE A 70 3.28 18.34 -17.75
N TRP A 71 3.96 18.77 -18.82
CA TRP A 71 4.93 19.86 -18.82
C TRP A 71 4.39 21.18 -18.27
N GLU A 72 3.14 21.52 -18.57
CA GLU A 72 2.52 22.79 -18.19
C GLU A 72 1.78 22.72 -16.86
N HIS A 73 1.67 21.53 -16.27
CA HIS A 73 1.02 21.36 -14.98
C HIS A 73 1.98 21.66 -13.84
N GLU A 74 1.48 22.31 -12.79
CA GLU A 74 2.26 22.53 -11.57
C GLU A 74 2.44 21.22 -10.79
N TYR A 75 1.37 20.44 -10.71
CA TYR A 75 1.35 19.15 -10.01
C TYR A 75 0.73 18.06 -10.88
N ILE A 76 1.18 16.84 -10.69
CA ILE A 76 0.46 15.64 -11.12
C ILE A 76 -0.04 14.91 -9.88
N GLN A 77 -1.24 14.36 -9.97
CA GLN A 77 -1.87 13.63 -8.88
C GLN A 77 -1.78 12.13 -9.17
N VAL A 78 -1.05 11.41 -8.32
CA VAL A 78 -0.97 9.96 -8.43
C VAL A 78 -2.04 9.36 -7.54
N GLN A 79 -3.02 8.71 -8.16
CA GLN A 79 -4.15 8.11 -7.46
C GLN A 79 -3.80 6.71 -6.98
N CYS A 80 -4.08 6.44 -5.71
CA CYS A 80 -3.96 5.12 -5.12
C CYS A 80 -5.23 4.87 -4.31
N ASP A 81 -6.24 4.29 -4.94
CA ASP A 81 -7.59 4.15 -4.42
C ASP A 81 -8.16 5.52 -4.00
N THR A 82 -8.47 5.72 -2.73
CA THR A 82 -8.98 7.01 -2.22
C THR A 82 -7.89 8.02 -1.91
N MET A 83 -6.63 7.59 -1.90
CA MET A 83 -5.49 8.46 -1.62
C MET A 83 -4.92 9.07 -2.89
N CYS A 84 -4.51 10.33 -2.79
CA CYS A 84 -3.81 11.05 -3.86
C CYS A 84 -2.42 11.45 -3.38
N TYR A 85 -1.41 11.22 -4.22
CA TYR A 85 -0.04 11.62 -3.94
C TYR A 85 0.38 12.67 -4.96
N PRO A 86 0.43 13.96 -4.56
CA PRO A 86 0.79 15.04 -5.49
C PRO A 86 2.31 15.11 -5.68
N ILE A 87 2.73 15.30 -6.94
CA ILE A 87 4.13 15.47 -7.29
C ILE A 87 4.28 16.80 -8.04
N GLN A 88 5.17 17.66 -7.56
CA GLN A 88 5.51 18.90 -8.27
C GLN A 88 6.28 18.58 -9.54
N VAL A 89 5.76 19.00 -10.68
CA VAL A 89 6.37 18.70 -11.98
C VAL A 89 7.78 19.31 -12.10
N ASN A 90 7.98 20.50 -11.55
CA ASN A 90 9.27 21.18 -11.61
C ASN A 90 10.39 20.51 -10.80
N THR A 91 10.07 19.52 -9.96
CA THR A 91 11.06 18.73 -9.23
C THR A 91 11.51 17.50 -10.01
N LEU A 92 10.82 17.16 -11.10
CA LEU A 92 11.12 15.98 -11.89
C LEU A 92 12.38 16.20 -12.74
N LYS A 93 13.14 15.12 -12.89
CA LYS A 93 14.32 15.08 -13.75
C LYS A 93 13.91 14.61 -15.15
N LEU A 94 14.65 15.05 -16.17
CA LEU A 94 14.42 14.58 -17.54
C LEU A 94 15.13 13.23 -17.74
N THR A 95 14.58 12.21 -17.11
CA THR A 95 15.03 10.82 -17.19
C THR A 95 13.85 9.93 -17.52
N HIS A 96 14.13 8.76 -18.12
CA HIS A 96 13.06 7.82 -18.46
C HIS A 96 12.40 7.19 -17.23
N MET A 97 13.12 7.11 -16.13
CA MET A 97 12.60 6.50 -14.91
C MET A 97 13.15 7.21 -13.67
N GLN A 98 12.27 7.50 -12.73
CA GLN A 98 12.64 8.09 -11.43
C GLN A 98 11.62 7.73 -10.38
N THR A 99 12.03 7.73 -9.11
CA THR A 99 11.18 7.37 -7.97
C THR A 99 11.02 8.55 -7.03
N VAL A 100 9.79 8.82 -6.63
CA VAL A 100 9.43 9.81 -5.60
C VAL A 100 8.92 9.06 -4.38
N ILE A 101 9.43 9.42 -3.20
CA ILE A 101 9.11 8.74 -1.94
C ILE A 101 8.21 9.64 -1.09
N PHE A 102 7.08 9.11 -0.66
CA PHE A 102 6.19 9.74 0.30
C PHE A 102 6.34 9.02 1.63
N ALA A 103 7.18 9.58 2.49
CA ALA A 103 7.52 8.94 3.76
C ALA A 103 6.32 8.94 4.71
N LYS A 104 6.06 7.80 5.34
CA LYS A 104 5.02 7.60 6.38
C LYS A 104 3.60 7.93 5.91
N GLN A 105 3.35 7.83 4.61
CA GLN A 105 2.03 8.09 4.02
C GLN A 105 1.35 6.85 3.47
N GLY A 106 1.87 5.69 3.79
CA GLY A 106 1.35 4.42 3.31
C GLY A 106 0.48 3.69 4.33
N LEU A 107 0.57 2.38 4.32
CA LEU A 107 -0.20 1.50 5.18
C LEU A 107 0.41 1.43 6.58
N SER A 108 -0.35 0.90 7.53
CA SER A 108 0.19 0.60 8.85
C SER A 108 1.27 -0.46 8.76
N LYS A 109 2.39 -0.23 9.45
CA LYS A 109 3.47 -1.21 9.53
C LYS A 109 3.00 -2.42 10.34
N ILE A 110 3.52 -3.58 9.97
CA ILE A 110 3.24 -4.83 10.67
C ILE A 110 4.03 -4.85 11.97
N ASN A 111 3.34 -5.02 13.10
CA ASN A 111 3.94 -5.18 14.40
C ASN A 111 3.61 -6.57 14.93
N ALA A 112 4.60 -7.47 14.93
CA ALA A 112 4.40 -8.86 15.34
C ALA A 112 4.10 -9.01 16.84
N LYS A 113 4.50 -8.02 17.65
CA LYS A 113 4.26 -8.03 19.11
C LYS A 113 2.88 -7.50 19.47
N ASN A 114 2.34 -6.60 18.67
CA ASN A 114 1.00 -6.05 18.83
C ASN A 114 0.36 -5.93 17.44
N ILE A 115 -0.37 -6.96 17.06
CA ILE A 115 -0.90 -7.09 15.70
C ILE A 115 -1.96 -6.03 15.36
N TYR A 116 -2.51 -5.34 16.34
CA TYR A 116 -3.49 -4.27 16.14
C TYR A 116 -2.89 -2.86 16.19
N ASP A 117 -1.56 -2.74 16.34
CA ASP A 117 -0.87 -1.46 16.37
C ASP A 117 -0.91 -0.80 14.99
N VAL A 118 -1.40 0.44 14.95
CA VAL A 118 -1.50 1.27 13.74
C VAL A 118 -0.74 2.59 13.89
N SER A 119 0.14 2.69 14.87
CA SER A 119 0.85 3.93 15.21
C SER A 119 1.92 4.33 14.20
N ASN A 120 2.49 3.37 13.47
CA ASN A 120 3.54 3.61 12.50
C ASN A 120 3.04 3.32 11.09
N LYS A 121 3.30 4.26 10.16
CA LYS A 121 2.94 4.10 8.76
C LYS A 121 4.16 3.80 7.90
N SER A 122 3.97 2.99 6.89
CA SER A 122 4.98 2.68 5.88
C SER A 122 5.11 3.81 4.86
N ASP A 123 6.04 3.65 3.94
CA ASP A 123 6.31 4.62 2.88
C ASP A 123 5.59 4.25 1.60
N VAL A 124 5.44 5.25 0.72
CA VAL A 124 4.90 5.06 -0.63
C VAL A 124 5.98 5.45 -1.63
N TYR A 125 6.31 4.53 -2.53
CA TYR A 125 7.28 4.72 -3.59
C TYR A 125 6.54 4.84 -4.93
N VAL A 126 6.61 6.00 -5.54
CA VAL A 126 6.02 6.22 -6.86
C VAL A 126 7.14 6.24 -7.89
N THR A 127 7.16 5.26 -8.76
CA THR A 127 8.12 5.18 -9.87
C THR A 127 7.47 5.73 -11.13
N LEU A 128 8.02 6.82 -11.64
CA LEU A 128 7.54 7.45 -12.86
C LEU A 128 8.35 6.96 -14.04
N HIS A 129 7.64 6.52 -15.07
CA HIS A 129 8.20 6.17 -16.36
C HIS A 129 7.82 7.29 -17.33
N LEU A 130 8.82 8.09 -17.75
CA LEU A 130 8.59 9.25 -18.60
C LEU A 130 8.97 8.95 -20.05
N THR A 131 8.05 9.25 -20.96
CA THR A 131 8.34 9.32 -22.38
C THR A 131 8.73 10.76 -22.69
N LEU A 132 9.94 10.97 -23.21
CA LEU A 132 10.53 12.31 -23.41
C LEU A 132 10.30 12.87 -24.81
N GLN A 133 9.49 12.21 -25.61
CA GLN A 133 9.22 12.63 -26.98
C GLN A 133 7.81 13.14 -27.16
#